data_dcceda30ada6244a477cd6a13f2d0675
#
_entry.id   dcceda30ada6244a477cd6a13f2d0675
#
_cell.length_a   1.000
_cell.length_b   1.000
_cell.length_c   1.000
_cell.angle_alpha   90.00
_cell.angle_beta   90.00
_cell.angle_gamma   90.00
#
_symmetry.space_group_name_H-M   'P 1'
#
loop_
_entity.id
_entity.type
_entity.pdbx_description
1 polymer ?
#
loop_
_entity_poly.entity_id
_entity_poly.type
_entity_poly.pdbx_seq_one_letter_code
_entity_poly.pdbx_strand_id
1 'polypeptide(L)'
;MAKKNNAKSAGGGNAAAKTEKKGKNQISQQQARANAARASAKISPAPEGLAPAISVLVPICNSEQYLEQALDSLIAQTFTDFEALCINDGSTDGSLDIIKRYMEKDQRFRLIDKDNSGYGASMNLGIDTARGGYIGILEPDDFFEPNALELLYGLVKGASADAPVDVAKANYWFYWSTPKERNQLISVCKPPMTDAPFNPRDVREVFYCIPSIWSALYRREMLVEKGVRFLETAGASFQDLGFQFKVWVTAQKVVMSEEAILHYRQDNEASSVNDAQKVMCVCKEFDMAERFIKNDPDCDDLRKVLFRLRYDSYMWNFARLAPEQRREFVVRMHEDLRAGFRGGAYDRSLFSDYQNANLRYLMEHPKRFEQFFPNDPTPLRKGLYYLLVAGPKAALGVRK
;
A
#
# COMPACT_ATOMS: atom_id res chain seq x y z
N MET A 1 45.56 -46.79 -10.98
CA MET A 1 44.15 -47.19 -10.93
C MET A 1 43.33 -46.06 -10.40
N ALA A 2 42.54 -45.46 -11.30
CA ALA A 2 41.68 -44.35 -11.02
C ALA A 2 40.32 -44.82 -10.48
N LYS A 3 39.76 -44.15 -9.51
CA LYS A 3 38.30 -44.19 -9.24
C LYS A 3 37.76 -42.76 -9.12
N LYS A 4 36.95 -42.40 -10.11
CA LYS A 4 36.06 -41.24 -10.14
C LYS A 4 35.05 -41.36 -9.00
N ASN A 5 34.76 -40.26 -8.34
CA ASN A 5 33.50 -40.05 -7.65
C ASN A 5 32.85 -38.79 -8.19
N ASN A 6 31.90 -38.99 -9.11
CA ASN A 6 30.85 -38.06 -9.49
C ASN A 6 29.71 -38.31 -8.53
N ALA A 7 29.26 -37.33 -7.77
CA ALA A 7 27.97 -37.36 -7.11
C ALA A 7 27.40 -35.93 -6.87
N LYS A 8 26.39 -35.63 -7.68
CA LYS A 8 25.15 -34.94 -7.34
C LYS A 8 25.16 -33.45 -7.00
N SER A 9 24.95 -32.67 -8.05
CA SER A 9 24.26 -31.36 -7.97
C SER A 9 22.92 -31.44 -8.75
N ALA A 10 21.90 -32.00 -8.18
CA ALA A 10 20.59 -32.15 -8.83
C ALA A 10 19.39 -31.96 -7.87
N GLY A 11 19.55 -31.22 -6.77
CA GLY A 11 18.47 -31.04 -5.79
C GLY A 11 17.78 -29.66 -5.77
N GLY A 12 18.44 -28.60 -6.26
CA GLY A 12 17.93 -27.22 -6.11
C GLY A 12 16.88 -26.80 -7.15
N GLY A 13 16.93 -27.33 -8.37
CA GLY A 13 16.06 -26.91 -9.47
C GLY A 13 14.59 -27.34 -9.32
N ASN A 14 14.35 -28.47 -8.65
CA ASN A 14 13.01 -29.04 -8.56
C ASN A 14 12.13 -28.40 -7.47
N ALA A 15 12.72 -27.85 -6.42
CA ALA A 15 12.02 -27.15 -5.35
C ALA A 15 11.57 -25.76 -5.81
N ALA A 16 12.44 -24.99 -6.46
CA ALA A 16 12.12 -23.67 -7.00
C ALA A 16 11.01 -23.72 -8.07
N ALA A 17 11.08 -24.68 -9.00
CA ALA A 17 10.05 -24.89 -10.03
C ALA A 17 8.69 -25.32 -9.45
N LYS A 18 8.69 -26.10 -8.36
CA LYS A 18 7.45 -26.48 -7.65
C LYS A 18 6.82 -25.29 -6.92
N THR A 19 7.62 -24.43 -6.31
CA THR A 19 7.15 -23.22 -5.61
C THR A 19 6.60 -22.20 -6.60
N GLU A 20 7.25 -22.01 -7.75
CA GLU A 20 6.78 -21.11 -8.81
C GLU A 20 5.46 -21.60 -9.45
N LYS A 21 5.33 -22.92 -9.68
CA LYS A 21 4.10 -23.52 -10.19
C LYS A 21 2.94 -23.42 -9.19
N LYS A 22 3.24 -23.56 -7.89
CA LYS A 22 2.25 -23.40 -6.80
C LYS A 22 1.79 -21.93 -6.67
N GLY A 23 2.72 -20.97 -6.81
CA GLY A 23 2.42 -19.54 -6.82
C GLY A 23 1.56 -19.12 -8.02
N LYS A 24 1.88 -19.58 -9.23
CA LYS A 24 1.07 -19.31 -10.44
C LYS A 24 -0.34 -19.88 -10.33
N ASN A 25 -0.49 -21.07 -9.74
CA ASN A 25 -1.79 -21.70 -9.53
C ASN A 25 -2.64 -20.93 -8.49
N GLN A 26 -2.03 -20.43 -7.43
CA GLN A 26 -2.72 -19.60 -6.42
C GLN A 26 -3.19 -18.26 -6.98
N ILE A 27 -2.38 -17.60 -7.81
CA ILE A 27 -2.75 -16.33 -8.47
C ILE A 27 -3.92 -16.57 -9.43
N SER A 28 -3.90 -17.65 -10.23
CA SER A 28 -4.99 -17.96 -11.18
C SER A 28 -6.29 -18.32 -10.45
N GLN A 29 -6.23 -19.02 -9.33
CA GLN A 29 -7.41 -19.33 -8.50
C GLN A 29 -7.99 -18.07 -7.85
N GLN A 30 -7.14 -17.19 -7.32
CA GLN A 30 -7.59 -15.94 -6.74
C GLN A 30 -8.24 -15.01 -7.77
N GLN A 31 -7.66 -14.92 -8.97
CA GLN A 31 -8.25 -14.15 -10.07
C GLN A 31 -9.62 -14.72 -10.50
N ALA A 32 -9.74 -16.03 -10.54
CA ALA A 32 -11.03 -16.69 -10.85
C ALA A 32 -12.09 -16.38 -9.76
N ARG A 33 -11.71 -16.38 -8.47
CA ARG A 33 -12.59 -15.98 -7.37
C ARG A 33 -13.02 -14.52 -7.48
N ALA A 34 -12.07 -13.62 -7.75
CA ALA A 34 -12.36 -12.20 -7.94
C ALA A 34 -13.33 -11.97 -9.10
N ASN A 35 -13.12 -12.66 -10.23
CA ASN A 35 -14.01 -12.58 -11.40
C ASN A 35 -15.40 -13.12 -11.10
N ALA A 36 -15.51 -14.25 -10.37
CA ALA A 36 -16.79 -14.82 -9.96
C ALA A 36 -17.54 -13.89 -9.01
N ALA A 37 -16.86 -13.36 -8.00
CA ALA A 37 -17.45 -12.41 -7.05
C ALA A 37 -17.91 -11.10 -7.75
N ARG A 38 -17.13 -10.62 -8.73
CA ARG A 38 -17.53 -9.45 -9.55
C ARG A 38 -18.78 -9.76 -10.40
N ALA A 39 -18.87 -10.96 -10.99
CA ALA A 39 -20.01 -11.36 -11.80
C ALA A 39 -21.31 -11.58 -10.98
N SER A 40 -21.19 -11.98 -9.71
CA SER A 40 -22.33 -12.20 -8.79
C SER A 40 -22.67 -10.98 -7.94
N ALA A 41 -21.87 -9.91 -8.01
CA ALA A 41 -22.07 -8.73 -7.18
C ALA A 41 -23.44 -8.07 -7.40
N LYS A 42 -24.14 -7.79 -6.30
CA LYS A 42 -25.37 -7.01 -6.29
C LYS A 42 -25.03 -5.56 -6.05
N ILE A 43 -25.25 -4.74 -7.06
CA ILE A 43 -24.95 -3.29 -6.98
C ILE A 43 -26.27 -2.53 -6.91
N SER A 44 -26.44 -1.71 -5.86
CA SER A 44 -27.59 -0.83 -5.75
C SER A 44 -27.63 0.17 -6.91
N PRO A 45 -28.85 0.52 -7.41
CA PRO A 45 -28.97 1.48 -8.49
C PRO A 45 -28.32 2.81 -8.11
N ALA A 46 -27.77 3.49 -9.09
CA ALA A 46 -27.30 4.84 -8.91
C ALA A 46 -28.48 5.81 -8.87
N PRO A 47 -28.46 6.85 -8.03
CA PRO A 47 -29.44 7.94 -8.11
C PRO A 47 -29.51 8.52 -9.53
N GLU A 48 -30.69 8.92 -9.95
CA GLU A 48 -30.88 9.64 -11.22
C GLU A 48 -30.20 11.01 -11.15
N GLY A 49 -29.66 11.49 -12.26
CA GLY A 49 -29.05 12.79 -12.37
C GLY A 49 -27.58 12.77 -12.79
N LEU A 50 -26.91 13.90 -12.60
CA LEU A 50 -25.49 14.07 -12.95
C LEU A 50 -24.61 13.19 -12.05
N ALA A 51 -23.46 12.78 -12.60
CA ALA A 51 -22.45 12.09 -11.81
C ALA A 51 -21.91 13.03 -10.72
N PRO A 52 -21.68 12.53 -9.48
CA PRO A 52 -21.11 13.35 -8.43
C PRO A 52 -19.65 13.74 -8.72
N ALA A 53 -19.15 14.74 -8.03
CA ALA A 53 -17.75 15.12 -8.17
C ALA A 53 -16.80 14.06 -7.61
N ILE A 54 -17.18 13.40 -6.50
CA ILE A 54 -16.34 12.41 -5.80
C ILE A 54 -17.12 11.11 -5.60
N SER A 55 -16.44 9.96 -5.80
CA SER A 55 -16.90 8.67 -5.28
C SER A 55 -15.94 8.24 -4.16
N VAL A 56 -16.47 8.09 -2.94
CA VAL A 56 -15.70 7.57 -1.79
C VAL A 56 -15.90 6.06 -1.72
N LEU A 57 -14.82 5.30 -1.86
CA LEU A 57 -14.83 3.85 -1.74
C LEU A 57 -14.64 3.46 -0.27
N VAL A 58 -15.56 2.65 0.26
CA VAL A 58 -15.50 2.13 1.63
C VAL A 58 -15.47 0.59 1.55
N PRO A 59 -14.29 -0.05 1.59
CA PRO A 59 -14.14 -1.51 1.53
C PRO A 59 -14.46 -2.12 2.90
N ILE A 60 -15.51 -2.95 2.99
CA ILE A 60 -16.04 -3.44 4.26
C ILE A 60 -15.95 -4.96 4.30
N CYS A 61 -15.32 -5.49 5.35
CA CYS A 61 -15.29 -6.93 5.65
C CYS A 61 -15.18 -7.14 7.16
N ASN A 62 -16.29 -7.51 7.81
CA ASN A 62 -16.37 -7.73 9.26
C ASN A 62 -15.88 -6.52 10.08
N SER A 63 -16.53 -5.37 9.89
CA SER A 63 -16.12 -4.08 10.45
C SER A 63 -17.18 -3.46 11.35
N GLU A 64 -18.17 -4.22 11.82
CA GLU A 64 -19.33 -3.70 12.58
C GLU A 64 -18.94 -2.82 13.77
N GLN A 65 -17.78 -3.07 14.38
CA GLN A 65 -17.33 -2.37 15.58
C GLN A 65 -17.05 -0.88 15.32
N TYR A 66 -16.56 -0.51 14.14
CA TYR A 66 -16.10 0.85 13.84
C TYR A 66 -16.87 1.51 12.68
N LEU A 67 -17.61 0.71 11.91
CA LEU A 67 -18.23 1.13 10.66
C LEU A 67 -19.18 2.30 10.83
N GLU A 68 -19.95 2.38 11.92
CA GLU A 68 -20.87 3.50 12.16
C GLU A 68 -20.11 4.83 12.26
N GLN A 69 -18.97 4.87 12.97
CA GLN A 69 -18.16 6.09 13.07
C GLN A 69 -17.61 6.53 11.70
N ALA A 70 -17.17 5.57 10.89
CA ALA A 70 -16.72 5.85 9.53
C ALA A 70 -17.82 6.46 8.67
N LEU A 71 -19.02 5.85 8.66
CA LEU A 71 -20.13 6.31 7.85
C LEU A 71 -20.75 7.62 8.37
N ASP A 72 -20.78 7.84 9.69
CA ASP A 72 -21.20 9.11 10.29
C ASP A 72 -20.27 10.25 9.87
N SER A 73 -18.95 9.99 9.74
CA SER A 73 -18.01 11.00 9.25
C SER A 73 -18.27 11.41 7.80
N LEU A 74 -18.84 10.52 6.98
CA LEU A 74 -19.30 10.85 5.62
C LEU A 74 -20.60 11.63 5.62
N ILE A 75 -21.55 11.31 6.50
CA ILE A 75 -22.78 12.12 6.67
C ILE A 75 -22.44 13.55 7.05
N ALA A 76 -21.44 13.72 7.94
CA ALA A 76 -21.02 15.01 8.48
C ALA A 76 -20.20 15.87 7.51
N GLN A 77 -19.87 15.39 6.30
CA GLN A 77 -19.08 16.17 5.36
C GLN A 77 -19.76 17.45 4.93
N THR A 78 -19.03 18.58 4.97
CA THR A 78 -19.49 19.90 4.48
C THR A 78 -19.63 19.91 2.95
N PHE A 79 -18.81 19.14 2.23
CA PHE A 79 -18.95 18.91 0.80
C PHE A 79 -20.02 17.85 0.54
N THR A 80 -21.05 18.17 -0.25
CA THR A 80 -22.23 17.30 -0.44
C THR A 80 -22.28 16.57 -1.79
N ASP A 81 -21.50 17.00 -2.79
CA ASP A 81 -21.52 16.44 -4.15
C ASP A 81 -20.62 15.19 -4.25
N PHE A 82 -21.00 14.14 -3.51
CA PHE A 82 -20.31 12.86 -3.54
C PHE A 82 -21.28 11.68 -3.43
N GLU A 83 -20.83 10.50 -3.83
CA GLU A 83 -21.41 9.20 -3.49
C GLU A 83 -20.45 8.42 -2.58
N ALA A 84 -20.99 7.61 -1.67
CA ALA A 84 -20.26 6.66 -0.84
C ALA A 84 -20.58 5.23 -1.31
N LEU A 85 -19.58 4.55 -1.90
CA LEU A 85 -19.70 3.15 -2.35
C LEU A 85 -19.26 2.23 -1.22
N CYS A 86 -20.23 1.71 -0.44
CA CYS A 86 -19.99 0.72 0.60
C CYS A 86 -19.84 -0.66 -0.05
N ILE A 87 -18.62 -1.22 -0.07
CA ILE A 87 -18.30 -2.47 -0.75
C ILE A 87 -18.22 -3.57 0.29
N ASN A 88 -19.32 -4.31 0.46
CA ASN A 88 -19.39 -5.46 1.36
C ASN A 88 -18.69 -6.66 0.71
N ASP A 89 -17.53 -7.03 1.24
CA ASP A 89 -16.72 -8.18 0.78
C ASP A 89 -17.07 -9.45 1.57
N GLY A 90 -18.37 -9.80 1.58
CA GLY A 90 -18.87 -11.01 2.22
C GLY A 90 -18.73 -11.00 3.74
N SER A 91 -19.11 -9.91 4.40
CA SER A 91 -19.14 -9.84 5.86
C SER A 91 -20.14 -10.83 6.45
N THR A 92 -19.77 -11.39 7.60
CA THR A 92 -20.57 -12.37 8.38
C THR A 92 -21.06 -11.81 9.71
N ASP A 93 -20.69 -10.57 10.04
CA ASP A 93 -21.12 -9.79 11.21
C ASP A 93 -22.26 -8.83 10.85
N GLY A 94 -22.57 -7.86 11.71
CA GLY A 94 -23.60 -6.83 11.50
C GLY A 94 -23.29 -5.76 10.45
N SER A 95 -22.13 -5.80 9.76
CA SER A 95 -21.72 -4.76 8.82
C SER A 95 -22.73 -4.50 7.70
N LEU A 96 -23.31 -5.55 7.10
CA LEU A 96 -24.29 -5.41 6.01
C LEU A 96 -25.56 -4.68 6.47
N ASP A 97 -26.03 -4.94 7.68
CA ASP A 97 -27.23 -4.30 8.21
C ASP A 97 -26.96 -2.83 8.60
N ILE A 98 -25.76 -2.53 9.04
CA ILE A 98 -25.32 -1.14 9.23
C ILE A 98 -25.36 -0.40 7.89
N ILE A 99 -24.76 -0.93 6.83
CA ILE A 99 -24.80 -0.28 5.51
C ILE A 99 -26.23 0.01 5.04
N LYS A 100 -27.13 -0.96 5.15
CA LYS A 100 -28.54 -0.78 4.75
C LYS A 100 -29.22 0.36 5.51
N ARG A 101 -28.98 0.47 6.83
CA ARG A 101 -29.51 1.58 7.64
C ARG A 101 -29.02 2.95 7.17
N TYR A 102 -27.74 3.04 6.74
CA TYR A 102 -27.18 4.29 6.20
C TYR A 102 -27.74 4.63 4.81
N MET A 103 -27.99 3.64 3.96
CA MET A 103 -28.67 3.85 2.67
C MET A 103 -30.11 4.37 2.85
N GLU A 104 -30.82 3.98 3.92
CA GLU A 104 -32.14 4.51 4.25
C GLU A 104 -32.11 5.97 4.76
N LYS A 105 -31.00 6.34 5.45
CA LYS A 105 -30.79 7.69 5.99
C LYS A 105 -30.36 8.71 4.94
N ASP A 106 -29.54 8.29 3.96
CA ASP A 106 -28.88 9.20 3.04
C ASP A 106 -28.70 8.53 1.65
N GLN A 107 -29.30 9.11 0.62
CA GLN A 107 -29.26 8.60 -0.75
C GLN A 107 -27.86 8.62 -1.40
N ARG A 108 -26.87 9.28 -0.80
CA ARG A 108 -25.48 9.26 -1.27
C ARG A 108 -24.82 7.91 -1.05
N PHE A 109 -25.32 7.10 -0.11
CA PHE A 109 -24.79 5.76 0.17
C PHE A 109 -25.32 4.73 -0.81
N ARG A 110 -24.42 3.94 -1.37
CA ARG A 110 -24.69 2.85 -2.30
C ARG A 110 -23.99 1.58 -1.85
N LEU A 111 -24.61 0.44 -2.05
CA LEU A 111 -24.08 -0.87 -1.68
C LEU A 111 -23.58 -1.61 -2.92
N ILE A 112 -22.39 -2.18 -2.79
CA ILE A 112 -21.87 -3.28 -3.62
C ILE A 112 -21.76 -4.49 -2.71
N ASP A 113 -22.68 -5.45 -2.83
CA ASP A 113 -22.70 -6.67 -2.02
C ASP A 113 -22.21 -7.85 -2.83
N LYS A 114 -21.15 -8.53 -2.37
CA LYS A 114 -20.50 -9.62 -3.10
C LYS A 114 -19.88 -10.66 -2.18
N ASP A 115 -19.59 -11.83 -2.72
CA ASP A 115 -18.81 -12.84 -2.04
C ASP A 115 -17.38 -12.35 -1.75
N ASN A 116 -16.79 -12.83 -0.64
CA ASN A 116 -15.45 -12.43 -0.24
C ASN A 116 -14.42 -12.81 -1.32
N SER A 117 -13.74 -11.81 -1.84
CA SER A 117 -12.70 -11.96 -2.86
C SER A 117 -11.43 -11.16 -2.55
N GLY A 118 -11.40 -10.50 -1.42
CA GLY A 118 -10.27 -9.73 -0.89
C GLY A 118 -10.31 -8.24 -1.25
N TYR A 119 -9.55 -7.48 -0.49
CA TYR A 119 -9.48 -6.02 -0.53
C TYR A 119 -9.23 -5.47 -1.94
N GLY A 120 -8.18 -5.96 -2.63
CA GLY A 120 -7.83 -5.46 -3.95
C GLY A 120 -8.93 -5.65 -5.00
N ALA A 121 -9.66 -6.80 -4.95
CA ALA A 121 -10.78 -7.05 -5.84
C ALA A 121 -11.97 -6.13 -5.54
N SER A 122 -12.22 -5.85 -4.26
CA SER A 122 -13.24 -4.90 -3.80
C SER A 122 -12.94 -3.49 -4.28
N MET A 123 -11.71 -3.02 -4.08
CA MET A 123 -11.29 -1.69 -4.51
C MET A 123 -11.35 -1.52 -6.02
N ASN A 124 -10.91 -2.52 -6.80
CA ASN A 124 -10.99 -2.47 -8.25
C ASN A 124 -12.44 -2.43 -8.75
N LEU A 125 -13.34 -3.23 -8.14
CA LEU A 125 -14.77 -3.17 -8.46
C LEU A 125 -15.37 -1.80 -8.09
N GLY A 126 -14.95 -1.22 -6.97
CA GLY A 126 -15.33 0.15 -6.57
C GLY A 126 -14.90 1.19 -7.61
N ILE A 127 -13.64 1.15 -8.08
CA ILE A 127 -13.12 2.05 -9.13
C ILE A 127 -13.94 1.92 -10.43
N ASP A 128 -14.28 0.67 -10.81
CA ASP A 128 -15.05 0.40 -12.03
C ASP A 128 -16.52 0.86 -11.91
N THR A 129 -17.11 0.81 -10.70
CA THR A 129 -18.50 1.18 -10.42
C THR A 129 -18.68 2.67 -10.13
N ALA A 130 -17.63 3.35 -9.71
CA ALA A 130 -17.62 4.75 -9.35
C ALA A 130 -18.05 5.65 -10.53
N ARG A 131 -18.84 6.67 -10.25
CA ARG A 131 -19.35 7.67 -11.19
C ARG A 131 -18.62 9.01 -11.07
N GLY A 132 -18.01 9.28 -9.91
CA GLY A 132 -17.33 10.53 -9.62
C GLY A 132 -16.11 10.77 -10.48
N GLY A 133 -15.80 12.02 -10.72
CA GLY A 133 -14.57 12.43 -11.42
C GLY A 133 -13.31 12.10 -10.63
N TYR A 134 -13.44 12.07 -9.30
CA TYR A 134 -12.37 11.70 -8.36
C TYR A 134 -12.80 10.54 -7.46
N ILE A 135 -11.81 9.72 -7.08
CA ILE A 135 -11.94 8.62 -6.14
C ILE A 135 -11.31 9.03 -4.81
N GLY A 136 -12.08 8.98 -3.73
CA GLY A 136 -11.60 8.98 -2.36
C GLY A 136 -11.67 7.56 -1.76
N ILE A 137 -10.93 7.30 -0.70
CA ILE A 137 -10.92 6.02 0.02
C ILE A 137 -11.13 6.31 1.50
N LEU A 138 -12.03 5.58 2.14
CA LEU A 138 -12.20 5.59 3.59
C LEU A 138 -12.17 4.14 4.09
N GLU A 139 -11.18 3.81 4.90
CA GLU A 139 -11.14 2.50 5.56
C GLU A 139 -12.26 2.43 6.63
N PRO A 140 -12.88 1.26 6.85
CA PRO A 140 -14.10 1.16 7.67
C PRO A 140 -13.84 1.30 9.18
N ASP A 141 -12.59 1.37 9.61
CA ASP A 141 -12.17 1.63 11.00
C ASP A 141 -11.60 3.04 11.21
N ASP A 142 -11.51 3.84 10.14
CA ASP A 142 -11.07 5.23 10.15
C ASP A 142 -12.23 6.21 10.05
N PHE A 143 -11.99 7.51 10.21
CA PHE A 143 -13.01 8.55 10.01
C PHE A 143 -12.40 9.87 9.53
N PHE A 144 -13.16 10.58 8.70
CA PHE A 144 -12.79 11.88 8.17
C PHE A 144 -13.09 13.04 9.14
N GLU A 145 -12.30 14.12 9.03
CA GLU A 145 -12.70 15.44 9.51
C GLU A 145 -13.89 15.97 8.69
N PRO A 146 -14.77 16.81 9.26
CA PRO A 146 -15.97 17.28 8.56
C PRO A 146 -15.71 18.04 7.25
N ASN A 147 -14.56 18.68 7.11
CA ASN A 147 -14.17 19.44 5.92
C ASN A 147 -13.23 18.67 4.96
N ALA A 148 -13.02 17.37 5.17
CA ALA A 148 -12.03 16.59 4.45
C ALA A 148 -12.24 16.60 2.93
N LEU A 149 -13.45 16.28 2.47
CA LEU A 149 -13.77 16.26 1.05
C LEU A 149 -13.78 17.65 0.43
N GLU A 150 -14.22 18.68 1.18
CA GLU A 150 -14.21 20.08 0.73
C GLU A 150 -12.77 20.56 0.51
N LEU A 151 -11.87 20.29 1.46
CA LEU A 151 -10.46 20.64 1.34
C LEU A 151 -9.81 19.96 0.13
N LEU A 152 -9.95 18.65 0.03
CA LEU A 152 -9.34 17.90 -1.08
C LEU A 152 -9.92 18.30 -2.44
N TYR A 153 -11.24 18.51 -2.52
CA TYR A 153 -11.88 18.95 -3.76
C TYR A 153 -11.50 20.39 -4.12
N GLY A 154 -11.32 21.25 -3.11
CA GLY A 154 -10.78 22.61 -3.29
C GLY A 154 -9.42 22.63 -3.98
N LEU A 155 -8.56 21.64 -3.69
CA LEU A 155 -7.23 21.52 -4.33
C LEU A 155 -7.30 21.14 -5.83
N VAL A 156 -8.36 20.46 -6.26
CA VAL A 156 -8.54 20.03 -7.65
C VAL A 156 -9.46 20.95 -8.44
N LYS A 157 -10.34 21.69 -7.75
CA LYS A 157 -11.28 22.61 -8.36
C LYS A 157 -10.55 23.80 -9.00
N GLY A 158 -10.90 24.11 -10.23
CA GLY A 158 -10.29 25.24 -10.96
C GLY A 158 -9.04 24.87 -11.74
N ALA A 159 -8.59 23.63 -11.72
CA ALA A 159 -7.62 23.14 -12.68
C ALA A 159 -8.23 23.19 -14.10
N SER A 160 -7.43 23.59 -15.08
CA SER A 160 -7.83 23.55 -16.48
C SER A 160 -8.16 22.12 -16.90
N ALA A 161 -9.16 21.94 -17.78
CA ALA A 161 -9.47 20.64 -18.37
C ALA A 161 -8.26 20.05 -19.13
N ASP A 162 -7.41 20.90 -19.71
CA ASP A 162 -6.19 20.47 -20.42
C ASP A 162 -5.04 20.09 -19.48
N ALA A 163 -5.13 20.46 -18.19
CA ALA A 163 -4.12 20.16 -17.17
C ALA A 163 -4.78 19.83 -15.82
N PRO A 164 -5.58 18.77 -15.74
CA PRO A 164 -6.26 18.38 -14.52
C PRO A 164 -5.27 17.97 -13.42
N VAL A 165 -5.68 18.14 -12.17
CA VAL A 165 -4.93 17.56 -11.03
C VAL A 165 -5.22 16.07 -10.98
N ASP A 166 -4.18 15.25 -11.01
CA ASP A 166 -4.32 13.77 -10.91
C ASP A 166 -4.49 13.29 -9.49
N VAL A 167 -3.81 13.94 -8.54
CA VAL A 167 -3.87 13.60 -7.12
C VAL A 167 -3.91 14.86 -6.27
N ALA A 168 -4.90 14.94 -5.37
CA ALA A 168 -4.90 15.87 -4.23
C ALA A 168 -4.68 15.06 -2.95
N LYS A 169 -3.74 15.47 -2.10
CA LYS A 169 -3.38 14.72 -0.89
C LYS A 169 -3.18 15.64 0.31
N ALA A 170 -3.52 15.13 1.50
CA ALA A 170 -3.39 15.85 2.75
C ALA A 170 -2.76 14.99 3.85
N ASN A 171 -2.43 15.60 4.99
CA ASN A 171 -1.94 14.91 6.17
C ASN A 171 -3.09 14.20 6.90
N TYR A 172 -2.73 13.47 7.95
CA TYR A 172 -3.68 12.72 8.76
C TYR A 172 -3.18 12.56 10.19
N TRP A 173 -4.07 12.04 11.07
CA TRP A 173 -3.75 11.76 12.46
C TRP A 173 -3.64 10.25 12.68
N PHE A 174 -2.65 9.77 13.44
CA PHE A 174 -2.82 8.52 14.16
C PHE A 174 -3.78 8.74 15.32
N TYR A 175 -4.76 7.86 15.43
CA TYR A 175 -5.84 7.96 16.41
C TYR A 175 -5.89 6.71 17.31
N TRP A 176 -6.05 6.94 18.61
CA TRP A 176 -6.33 5.90 19.59
C TRP A 176 -7.56 6.29 20.37
N SER A 177 -8.55 5.38 20.49
CA SER A 177 -9.75 5.59 21.32
C SER A 177 -9.52 5.14 22.77
N THR A 178 -8.60 4.20 23.00
CA THR A 178 -8.33 3.58 24.29
C THR A 178 -6.85 3.64 24.64
N PRO A 179 -6.47 3.63 25.95
CA PRO A 179 -7.31 3.81 27.15
C PRO A 179 -7.82 5.25 27.33
N LYS A 180 -7.31 6.19 26.53
CA LYS A 180 -7.72 7.59 26.45
C LYS A 180 -7.57 8.07 25.02
N GLU A 181 -8.55 8.81 24.55
CA GLU A 181 -8.53 9.41 23.23
C GLU A 181 -7.26 10.25 23.02
N ARG A 182 -6.59 10.00 21.91
CA ARG A 182 -5.33 10.64 21.57
C ARG A 182 -5.15 10.71 20.06
N ASN A 183 -4.65 11.86 19.59
CA ASN A 183 -4.26 12.11 18.22
C ASN A 183 -2.78 12.42 18.13
N GLN A 184 -2.12 11.96 17.08
CA GLN A 184 -0.75 12.31 16.72
C GLN A 184 -0.69 12.66 15.23
N LEU A 185 -0.34 13.91 14.90
CA LEU A 185 -0.20 14.36 13.53
C LEU A 185 0.90 13.58 12.79
N ILE A 186 0.57 13.11 11.61
CA ILE A 186 1.50 12.47 10.67
C ILE A 186 1.62 13.35 9.44
N SER A 187 2.76 14.05 9.33
CA SER A 187 3.06 14.98 8.24
C SER A 187 3.73 14.26 7.09
N VAL A 188 2.93 13.69 6.17
CA VAL A 188 3.39 13.13 4.90
C VAL A 188 3.46 14.18 3.80
N CYS A 189 2.59 15.20 3.88
CA CYS A 189 2.55 16.38 3.02
C CYS A 189 3.24 17.53 3.74
N LYS A 190 4.37 17.98 3.21
CA LYS A 190 5.20 19.04 3.79
C LYS A 190 6.06 19.70 2.69
N PRO A 191 6.58 20.88 2.88
CA PRO A 191 7.51 21.50 1.95
C PRO A 191 8.70 20.59 1.58
N PRO A 192 9.15 20.60 0.29
CA PRO A 192 8.65 21.44 -0.80
C PRO A 192 7.40 20.90 -1.52
N MET A 193 6.84 19.73 -1.14
CA MET A 193 5.70 19.13 -1.82
C MET A 193 4.39 19.91 -1.68
N THR A 194 4.29 20.81 -0.71
CA THR A 194 3.10 21.65 -0.46
C THR A 194 3.20 23.06 -1.02
N ASP A 195 4.37 23.45 -1.55
CA ASP A 195 4.62 24.84 -2.00
C ASP A 195 3.92 25.15 -3.33
N ALA A 196 3.81 24.17 -4.22
CA ALA A 196 3.20 24.32 -5.54
C ALA A 196 2.77 22.95 -6.09
N PRO A 197 1.87 22.92 -7.11
CA PRO A 197 1.62 21.71 -7.88
C PRO A 197 2.90 21.15 -8.49
N PHE A 198 3.10 19.84 -8.46
CA PHE A 198 4.32 19.20 -8.97
C PHE A 198 4.05 17.90 -9.72
N ASN A 199 5.05 17.48 -10.53
CA ASN A 199 5.10 16.14 -11.10
C ASN A 199 5.92 15.23 -10.17
N PRO A 200 5.46 14.02 -9.82
CA PRO A 200 6.23 13.07 -8.99
C PRO A 200 7.63 12.73 -9.55
N ARG A 201 7.83 12.87 -10.84
CA ARG A 201 9.14 12.68 -11.48
C ARG A 201 10.15 13.74 -11.11
N ASP A 202 9.67 14.98 -10.85
CA ASP A 202 10.50 16.12 -10.47
C ASP A 202 10.73 16.16 -8.95
N VAL A 203 9.75 15.73 -8.16
CA VAL A 203 9.79 15.72 -6.68
C VAL A 203 9.70 14.27 -6.18
N ARG A 204 10.83 13.55 -6.28
CA ARG A 204 10.89 12.10 -6.01
C ARG A 204 10.73 11.71 -4.55
N GLU A 205 10.80 12.66 -3.64
CA GLU A 205 10.54 12.49 -2.21
C GLU A 205 9.16 11.88 -1.96
N VAL A 206 8.18 12.16 -2.82
CA VAL A 206 6.81 11.63 -2.73
C VAL A 206 6.75 10.11 -2.78
N PHE A 207 7.67 9.45 -3.49
CA PHE A 207 7.73 7.99 -3.55
C PHE A 207 8.09 7.35 -2.19
N TYR A 208 8.82 8.07 -1.35
CA TYR A 208 9.27 7.58 -0.03
C TYR A 208 8.33 7.92 1.12
N CYS A 209 7.20 8.59 0.82
CA CYS A 209 6.17 8.85 1.82
C CYS A 209 5.42 7.56 2.19
N ILE A 210 4.94 7.50 3.43
CA ILE A 210 4.08 6.40 3.89
C ILE A 210 2.88 6.27 2.94
N PRO A 211 2.52 5.06 2.52
CA PRO A 211 1.44 4.83 1.56
C PRO A 211 0.05 5.02 2.21
N SER A 212 -0.28 6.25 2.60
CA SER A 212 -1.58 6.65 3.16
C SER A 212 -2.57 6.94 2.03
N ILE A 213 -3.09 5.89 1.38
CA ILE A 213 -3.98 6.01 0.22
C ILE A 213 -5.34 6.65 0.54
N TRP A 214 -5.74 6.60 1.81
CA TRP A 214 -7.01 7.15 2.32
C TRP A 214 -7.00 8.66 2.54
N SER A 215 -5.85 9.32 2.53
CA SER A 215 -5.76 10.78 2.70
C SER A 215 -5.63 11.54 1.38
N ALA A 216 -6.28 11.05 0.31
CA ALA A 216 -6.15 11.64 -1.02
C ALA A 216 -7.42 11.49 -1.87
N LEU A 217 -7.53 12.33 -2.90
CA LEU A 217 -8.40 12.13 -4.06
C LEU A 217 -7.53 11.81 -5.28
N TYR A 218 -8.01 10.85 -6.07
CA TYR A 218 -7.36 10.39 -7.29
C TYR A 218 -8.28 10.65 -8.49
N ARG A 219 -7.81 11.26 -9.56
CA ARG A 219 -8.59 11.45 -10.79
C ARG A 219 -8.93 10.07 -11.37
N ARG A 220 -10.24 9.76 -11.42
CA ARG A 220 -10.74 8.43 -11.81
C ARG A 220 -10.29 8.05 -13.22
N GLU A 221 -10.35 8.97 -14.16
CA GLU A 221 -9.92 8.75 -15.53
C GLU A 221 -8.45 8.31 -15.61
N MET A 222 -7.54 8.96 -14.88
CA MET A 222 -6.13 8.56 -14.80
C MET A 222 -5.98 7.12 -14.31
N LEU A 223 -6.71 6.73 -13.23
CA LEU A 223 -6.65 5.36 -12.70
C LEU A 223 -7.11 4.32 -13.73
N VAL A 224 -8.17 4.65 -14.48
CA VAL A 224 -8.79 3.73 -15.47
C VAL A 224 -7.91 3.62 -16.70
N GLU A 225 -7.53 4.73 -17.31
CA GLU A 225 -6.79 4.77 -18.57
C GLU A 225 -5.36 4.24 -18.45
N LYS A 226 -4.70 4.52 -17.32
CA LYS A 226 -3.33 4.04 -17.05
C LYS A 226 -3.29 2.66 -16.42
N GLY A 227 -4.43 2.02 -16.20
CA GLY A 227 -4.52 0.69 -15.61
C GLY A 227 -3.98 0.62 -14.17
N VAL A 228 -4.12 1.71 -13.40
CA VAL A 228 -3.74 1.74 -11.99
C VAL A 228 -4.79 0.96 -11.20
N ARG A 229 -4.43 -0.23 -10.74
CA ARG A 229 -5.31 -1.18 -10.05
C ARG A 229 -4.61 -1.77 -8.84
N PHE A 230 -5.39 -2.14 -7.85
CA PHE A 230 -4.92 -2.93 -6.71
C PHE A 230 -4.58 -4.36 -7.14
N LEU A 231 -3.63 -4.99 -6.47
CA LEU A 231 -3.36 -6.40 -6.67
C LEU A 231 -4.46 -7.24 -6.02
N GLU A 232 -5.13 -8.09 -6.80
CA GLU A 232 -6.23 -8.92 -6.33
C GLU A 232 -5.69 -10.19 -5.64
N THR A 233 -5.30 -10.04 -4.37
CA THR A 233 -4.89 -11.13 -3.47
C THR A 233 -5.95 -11.40 -2.42
N ALA A 234 -5.89 -12.56 -1.78
CA ALA A 234 -6.80 -12.89 -0.68
C ALA A 234 -6.57 -11.96 0.53
N GLY A 235 -7.64 -11.46 1.11
CA GLY A 235 -7.62 -10.57 2.27
C GLY A 235 -7.06 -9.17 1.97
N ALA A 236 -6.72 -8.44 3.02
CA ALA A 236 -6.06 -7.14 2.95
C ALA A 236 -4.60 -7.30 3.38
N SER A 237 -3.62 -6.84 2.58
CA SER A 237 -2.20 -6.85 2.96
C SER A 237 -1.31 -6.13 1.95
N PHE A 238 -0.80 -4.96 2.35
CA PHE A 238 0.21 -4.19 1.59
C PHE A 238 -0.21 -3.73 0.19
N GLN A 239 -1.50 -3.83 -0.20
CA GLN A 239 -1.98 -3.40 -1.52
C GLN A 239 -1.84 -1.87 -1.72
N ASP A 240 -1.81 -1.12 -0.64
CA ASP A 240 -1.52 0.31 -0.59
C ASP A 240 -0.14 0.65 -1.18
N LEU A 241 0.90 -0.16 -0.90
CA LEU A 241 2.25 0.02 -1.44
C LEU A 241 2.27 -0.02 -2.97
N GLY A 242 1.72 -1.10 -3.54
CA GLY A 242 1.69 -1.31 -4.98
C GLY A 242 0.80 -0.29 -5.70
N PHE A 243 -0.34 0.06 -5.10
CA PHE A 243 -1.25 1.05 -5.65
C PHE A 243 -0.61 2.44 -5.65
N GLN A 244 -0.10 2.91 -4.51
CA GLN A 244 0.52 4.24 -4.39
C GLN A 244 1.72 4.40 -5.33
N PHE A 245 2.59 3.38 -5.44
CA PHE A 245 3.69 3.43 -6.39
C PHE A 245 3.21 3.65 -7.82
N LYS A 246 2.19 2.91 -8.28
CA LYS A 246 1.62 3.08 -9.63
C LYS A 246 0.97 4.44 -9.82
N VAL A 247 0.32 4.98 -8.81
CA VAL A 247 -0.21 6.35 -8.83
C VAL A 247 0.90 7.35 -9.07
N TRP A 248 2.01 7.29 -8.32
CA TRP A 248 3.13 8.22 -8.48
C TRP A 248 3.87 8.07 -9.82
N VAL A 249 3.91 6.86 -10.37
CA VAL A 249 4.46 6.61 -11.72
C VAL A 249 3.64 7.30 -12.79
N THR A 250 2.31 7.34 -12.65
CA THR A 250 1.37 7.78 -13.70
C THR A 250 0.92 9.22 -13.58
N ALA A 251 0.84 9.75 -12.36
CA ALA A 251 0.39 11.11 -12.13
C ALA A 251 1.34 12.15 -12.76
N GLN A 252 0.76 13.15 -13.39
CA GLN A 252 1.49 14.28 -13.99
C GLN A 252 1.41 15.52 -13.12
N LYS A 253 0.32 15.67 -12.37
CA LYS A 253 0.08 16.85 -11.53
C LYS A 253 -0.49 16.46 -10.19
N VAL A 254 0.28 16.74 -9.14
CA VAL A 254 -0.07 16.47 -7.73
C VAL A 254 -0.15 17.79 -6.99
N VAL A 255 -1.13 17.92 -6.11
CA VAL A 255 -1.28 19.05 -5.18
C VAL A 255 -1.40 18.50 -3.78
N MET A 256 -0.69 19.08 -2.82
CA MET A 256 -0.72 18.64 -1.42
C MET A 256 -1.05 19.79 -0.47
N SER A 257 -1.72 19.43 0.65
CA SER A 257 -2.01 20.32 1.78
C SER A 257 -1.35 19.80 3.04
N GLU A 258 -0.88 20.70 3.89
CA GLU A 258 -0.37 20.34 5.23
C GLU A 258 -1.48 20.10 6.27
N GLU A 259 -2.74 20.38 5.93
CA GLU A 259 -3.87 20.10 6.81
C GLU A 259 -4.07 18.59 6.99
N ALA A 260 -4.50 18.18 8.17
CA ALA A 260 -4.85 16.79 8.45
C ALA A 260 -6.37 16.60 8.34
N ILE A 261 -6.79 15.57 7.62
CA ILE A 261 -8.19 15.38 7.21
C ILE A 261 -8.80 14.07 7.67
N LEU A 262 -8.02 13.17 8.24
CA LEU A 262 -8.46 11.82 8.57
C LEU A 262 -7.80 11.33 9.85
N HIS A 263 -8.53 10.56 10.63
CA HIS A 263 -8.05 9.85 11.81
C HIS A 263 -7.86 8.37 11.47
N TYR A 264 -6.59 7.95 11.39
CA TYR A 264 -6.19 6.57 11.15
C TYR A 264 -6.07 5.83 12.46
N ARG A 265 -6.98 4.86 12.70
CA ARG A 265 -7.07 4.11 13.95
C ARG A 265 -5.89 3.17 14.15
N GLN A 266 -5.31 3.23 15.36
CA GLN A 266 -4.14 2.45 15.76
C GLN A 266 -4.44 1.36 16.79
N ASP A 267 -5.59 1.43 17.46
CA ASP A 267 -6.00 0.49 18.51
C ASP A 267 -6.99 -0.59 18.02
N ASN A 268 -7.06 -0.83 16.70
CA ASN A 268 -7.75 -1.97 16.13
C ASN A 268 -6.86 -3.22 16.17
N GLU A 269 -7.15 -4.16 17.11
CA GLU A 269 -6.39 -5.40 17.25
C GLU A 269 -6.55 -6.34 16.04
N ALA A 270 -7.67 -6.24 15.31
CA ALA A 270 -7.95 -7.02 14.12
C ALA A 270 -7.24 -6.49 12.86
N SER A 271 -6.40 -5.44 12.99
CA SER A 271 -5.68 -4.85 11.86
C SER A 271 -4.88 -5.90 11.08
N SER A 272 -5.03 -5.86 9.76
CA SER A 272 -4.38 -6.79 8.83
C SER A 272 -2.84 -6.79 8.89
N VAL A 273 -2.25 -5.75 9.42
CA VAL A 273 -0.78 -5.62 9.60
C VAL A 273 -0.24 -6.68 10.57
N ASN A 274 -1.07 -7.15 11.51
CA ASN A 274 -0.67 -8.11 12.55
C ASN A 274 -0.71 -9.58 12.11
N ASP A 275 -1.19 -9.88 10.90
CA ASP A 275 -1.37 -11.25 10.42
C ASP A 275 -0.05 -11.89 9.97
N ALA A 276 0.43 -12.86 10.73
CA ALA A 276 1.66 -13.60 10.46
C ALA A 276 1.63 -14.41 9.15
N GLN A 277 0.45 -14.72 8.59
CA GLN A 277 0.33 -15.48 7.34
C GLN A 277 0.64 -14.63 6.10
N LYS A 278 0.73 -13.32 6.26
CA LYS A 278 0.93 -12.35 5.18
C LYS A 278 2.38 -11.98 4.91
N VAL A 279 3.33 -12.75 5.43
CA VAL A 279 4.79 -12.50 5.35
C VAL A 279 5.26 -12.20 3.93
N MET A 280 4.76 -12.95 2.93
CA MET A 280 5.20 -12.84 1.53
C MET A 280 4.35 -11.88 0.68
N CYS A 281 3.32 -11.25 1.25
CA CYS A 281 2.43 -10.38 0.47
C CYS A 281 3.16 -9.13 -0.04
N VAL A 282 4.03 -8.55 0.78
CA VAL A 282 4.87 -7.42 0.38
C VAL A 282 5.71 -7.71 -0.86
N CYS A 283 6.20 -8.95 -1.02
CA CYS A 283 6.97 -9.35 -2.19
C CYS A 283 6.11 -9.32 -3.47
N LYS A 284 4.87 -9.76 -3.37
CA LYS A 284 3.93 -9.78 -4.51
C LYS A 284 3.59 -8.37 -4.99
N GLU A 285 3.46 -7.41 -4.07
CA GLU A 285 3.23 -6.01 -4.42
C GLU A 285 4.41 -5.42 -5.20
N PHE A 286 5.65 -5.69 -4.76
CA PHE A 286 6.83 -5.24 -5.50
C PHE A 286 7.03 -5.96 -6.83
N ASP A 287 6.66 -7.24 -6.94
CA ASP A 287 6.68 -7.96 -8.22
C ASP A 287 5.67 -7.34 -9.22
N MET A 288 4.50 -6.92 -8.73
CA MET A 288 3.50 -6.23 -9.55
C MET A 288 3.95 -4.83 -9.95
N ALA A 289 4.52 -4.06 -9.02
CA ALA A 289 5.08 -2.74 -9.30
C ALA A 289 6.20 -2.81 -10.35
N GLU A 290 7.09 -3.81 -10.25
CA GLU A 290 8.14 -4.04 -11.24
C GLU A 290 7.58 -4.39 -12.63
N ARG A 291 6.54 -5.24 -12.69
CA ARG A 291 5.86 -5.56 -13.97
C ARG A 291 5.21 -4.33 -14.58
N PHE A 292 4.64 -3.44 -13.75
CA PHE A 292 3.97 -2.24 -14.21
C PHE A 292 4.92 -1.30 -14.96
N ILE A 293 6.17 -1.17 -14.49
CA ILE A 293 7.18 -0.29 -15.13
C ILE A 293 8.11 -1.00 -16.11
N LYS A 294 8.07 -2.34 -16.20
CA LYS A 294 9.07 -3.14 -16.89
C LYS A 294 9.24 -2.83 -18.38
N ASN A 295 8.14 -2.53 -19.06
CA ASN A 295 8.12 -2.37 -20.51
C ASN A 295 8.05 -0.89 -20.93
N ASP A 296 8.16 0.02 -19.99
CA ASP A 296 8.17 1.46 -20.24
C ASP A 296 9.59 2.01 -20.07
N PRO A 297 10.28 2.35 -21.19
CA PRO A 297 11.63 2.92 -21.13
C PRO A 297 11.70 4.22 -20.33
N ASP A 298 10.62 5.00 -20.31
CA ASP A 298 10.54 6.24 -19.55
C ASP A 298 10.55 6.01 -18.03
N CYS A 299 10.41 4.74 -17.60
CA CYS A 299 10.44 4.34 -16.21
C CYS A 299 11.78 3.72 -15.75
N ASP A 300 12.83 3.72 -16.58
CA ASP A 300 14.11 3.09 -16.24
C ASP A 300 14.76 3.69 -14.97
N ASP A 301 14.64 4.99 -14.78
CA ASP A 301 15.12 5.70 -13.60
C ASP A 301 14.32 5.33 -12.33
N LEU A 302 13.03 4.99 -12.48
CA LEU A 302 12.17 4.57 -11.39
C LEU A 302 12.47 3.15 -10.90
N ARG A 303 13.19 2.33 -11.65
CA ARG A 303 13.68 1.02 -11.16
C ARG A 303 14.59 1.18 -9.95
N LYS A 304 15.38 2.26 -9.92
CA LYS A 304 16.25 2.57 -8.77
C LYS A 304 15.43 2.97 -7.55
N VAL A 305 14.40 3.80 -7.76
CA VAL A 305 13.45 4.18 -6.71
C VAL A 305 12.71 2.95 -6.18
N LEU A 306 12.17 2.10 -7.07
CA LEU A 306 11.46 0.87 -6.69
C LEU A 306 12.36 -0.09 -5.91
N PHE A 307 13.65 -0.22 -6.30
CA PHE A 307 14.61 -1.05 -5.58
C PHE A 307 14.84 -0.55 -4.16
N ARG A 308 14.96 0.77 -3.99
CA ARG A 308 15.08 1.38 -2.67
C ARG A 308 13.82 1.15 -1.82
N LEU A 309 12.64 1.36 -2.36
CA LEU A 309 11.36 1.12 -1.67
C LEU A 309 11.20 -0.35 -1.28
N ARG A 310 11.58 -1.28 -2.17
CA ARG A 310 11.59 -2.72 -1.89
C ARG A 310 12.50 -3.03 -0.70
N TYR A 311 13.70 -2.48 -0.68
CA TYR A 311 14.62 -2.66 0.44
C TYR A 311 14.01 -2.15 1.75
N ASP A 312 13.51 -0.93 1.79
CA ASP A 312 12.94 -0.34 3.01
C ASP A 312 11.74 -1.14 3.53
N SER A 313 10.82 -1.51 2.65
CA SER A 313 9.63 -2.30 2.99
C SER A 313 10.00 -3.73 3.44
N TYR A 314 10.99 -4.35 2.82
CA TYR A 314 11.48 -5.66 3.21
C TYR A 314 12.17 -5.61 4.57
N MET A 315 12.96 -4.58 4.84
CA MET A 315 13.59 -4.37 6.15
C MET A 315 12.57 -4.15 7.26
N TRP A 316 11.55 -3.33 6.99
CA TRP A 316 10.45 -3.10 7.91
C TRP A 316 9.68 -4.40 8.20
N ASN A 317 9.32 -5.15 7.15
CA ASN A 317 8.64 -6.43 7.30
C ASN A 317 9.50 -7.44 8.07
N PHE A 318 10.78 -7.58 7.70
CA PHE A 318 11.73 -8.48 8.35
C PHE A 318 11.88 -8.19 9.85
N ALA A 319 11.92 -6.92 10.24
CA ALA A 319 12.12 -6.49 11.63
C ALA A 319 10.98 -6.97 12.55
N ARG A 320 9.74 -7.06 12.06
CA ARG A 320 8.55 -7.45 12.85
C ARG A 320 8.26 -8.95 12.86
N LEU A 321 8.92 -9.74 11.99
CA LEU A 321 8.65 -11.17 11.86
C LEU A 321 9.22 -11.99 13.03
N ALA A 322 8.53 -13.09 13.36
CA ALA A 322 9.05 -14.12 14.26
C ALA A 322 10.25 -14.85 13.63
N PRO A 323 11.15 -15.45 14.44
CA PRO A 323 12.39 -16.08 13.94
C PRO A 323 12.16 -17.13 12.83
N GLU A 324 11.10 -17.94 12.92
CA GLU A 324 10.77 -18.97 11.92
C GLU A 324 10.44 -18.33 10.57
N GLN A 325 9.65 -17.28 10.60
CA GLN A 325 9.23 -16.54 9.42
C GLN A 325 10.40 -15.75 8.77
N ARG A 326 11.33 -15.23 9.59
CA ARG A 326 12.54 -14.56 9.11
C ARG A 326 13.40 -15.47 8.26
N ARG A 327 13.53 -16.75 8.64
CA ARG A 327 14.31 -17.73 7.87
C ARG A 327 13.76 -17.96 6.47
N GLU A 328 12.45 -17.98 6.34
CA GLU A 328 11.80 -18.09 5.04
C GLU A 328 11.91 -16.78 4.24
N PHE A 329 11.61 -15.65 4.90
CA PHE A 329 11.57 -14.36 4.24
C PHE A 329 12.94 -13.88 3.77
N VAL A 330 14.02 -14.13 4.54
CA VAL A 330 15.38 -13.71 4.16
C VAL A 330 15.85 -14.34 2.85
N VAL A 331 15.41 -15.57 2.55
CA VAL A 331 15.74 -16.24 1.29
C VAL A 331 15.15 -15.46 0.11
N ARG A 332 13.87 -15.15 0.17
CA ARG A 332 13.18 -14.37 -0.86
C ARG A 332 13.75 -12.94 -0.96
N MET A 333 13.94 -12.29 0.18
CA MET A 333 14.54 -10.97 0.26
C MET A 333 15.92 -10.91 -0.40
N HIS A 334 16.78 -11.89 -0.13
CA HIS A 334 18.09 -11.98 -0.73
C HIS A 334 18.02 -12.20 -2.26
N GLU A 335 17.13 -13.09 -2.72
CA GLU A 335 16.95 -13.39 -4.16
C GLU A 335 16.50 -12.16 -4.93
N ASP A 336 15.46 -11.46 -4.44
CA ASP A 336 14.90 -10.28 -5.09
C ASP A 336 15.90 -9.12 -5.15
N LEU A 337 16.56 -8.81 -4.02
CA LEU A 337 17.55 -7.73 -3.98
C LEU A 337 18.78 -8.07 -4.83
N ARG A 338 19.21 -9.34 -4.86
CA ARG A 338 20.29 -9.78 -5.74
C ARG A 338 19.92 -9.67 -7.22
N ALA A 339 18.67 -9.95 -7.57
CA ALA A 339 18.18 -9.75 -8.93
C ALA A 339 18.22 -8.27 -9.32
N GLY A 340 17.80 -7.37 -8.44
CA GLY A 340 17.88 -5.92 -8.63
C GLY A 340 19.32 -5.41 -8.82
N PHE A 341 20.28 -5.93 -8.05
CA PHE A 341 21.70 -5.62 -8.24
C PHE A 341 22.19 -6.03 -9.64
N ARG A 342 21.89 -7.26 -10.07
CA ARG A 342 22.27 -7.77 -11.40
C ARG A 342 21.61 -7.00 -12.54
N GLY A 343 20.39 -6.53 -12.32
CA GLY A 343 19.62 -5.73 -13.26
C GLY A 343 19.97 -4.24 -13.28
N GLY A 344 20.97 -3.79 -12.51
CA GLY A 344 21.40 -2.39 -12.47
C GLY A 344 20.44 -1.43 -11.73
N ALA A 345 19.50 -1.97 -10.95
CA ALA A 345 18.54 -1.16 -10.19
C ALA A 345 19.12 -0.56 -8.90
N TYR A 346 20.27 -1.04 -8.44
CA TYR A 346 20.93 -0.50 -7.25
C TYR A 346 21.66 0.81 -7.57
N ASP A 347 21.33 1.85 -6.82
CA ASP A 347 22.01 3.15 -6.83
C ASP A 347 22.44 3.50 -5.40
N ARG A 348 23.75 3.49 -5.15
CA ARG A 348 24.34 3.74 -3.82
C ARG A 348 23.89 5.08 -3.23
N SER A 349 23.68 6.10 -4.04
CA SER A 349 23.35 7.46 -3.59
C SER A 349 21.97 7.54 -2.94
N LEU A 350 21.07 6.61 -3.26
CA LEU A 350 19.74 6.53 -2.66
C LEU A 350 19.73 5.91 -1.24
N PHE A 351 20.86 5.44 -0.75
CA PHE A 351 20.97 4.73 0.54
C PHE A 351 21.93 5.44 1.48
N SER A 352 21.59 5.50 2.76
CA SER A 352 22.55 5.92 3.78
C SER A 352 23.70 4.94 3.90
N ASP A 353 24.82 5.35 4.51
CA ASP A 353 25.97 4.46 4.74
C ASP A 353 25.59 3.22 5.54
N TYR A 354 24.70 3.37 6.54
CA TYR A 354 24.15 2.23 7.28
C TYR A 354 23.39 1.26 6.39
N GLN A 355 22.49 1.76 5.56
CA GLN A 355 21.70 0.93 4.65
C GLN A 355 22.59 0.23 3.60
N ASN A 356 23.58 0.93 3.07
CA ASN A 356 24.56 0.37 2.14
C ASN A 356 25.38 -0.76 2.78
N ALA A 357 25.84 -0.58 4.02
CA ALA A 357 26.57 -1.61 4.77
C ALA A 357 25.68 -2.82 5.07
N ASN A 358 24.43 -2.56 5.52
CA ASN A 358 23.44 -3.57 5.83
C ASN A 358 23.08 -4.41 4.59
N LEU A 359 22.83 -3.76 3.46
CA LEU A 359 22.53 -4.41 2.19
C LEU A 359 23.69 -5.29 1.69
N ARG A 360 24.93 -4.79 1.78
CA ARG A 360 26.11 -5.57 1.45
C ARG A 360 26.23 -6.83 2.32
N TYR A 361 26.06 -6.65 3.64
CA TYR A 361 26.14 -7.77 4.58
C TYR A 361 25.06 -8.83 4.29
N LEU A 362 23.84 -8.41 3.99
CA LEU A 362 22.77 -9.30 3.56
C LEU A 362 23.16 -10.07 2.26
N MET A 363 23.77 -9.38 1.28
CA MET A 363 24.16 -10.01 0.01
C MET A 363 25.28 -11.06 0.20
N GLU A 364 26.24 -10.78 1.07
CA GLU A 364 27.39 -11.65 1.30
C GLU A 364 27.09 -12.78 2.31
N HIS A 365 26.25 -12.49 3.31
CA HIS A 365 26.04 -13.36 4.46
C HIS A 365 24.55 -13.50 4.89
N PRO A 366 23.62 -13.93 4.03
CA PRO A 366 22.17 -13.89 4.34
C PRO A 366 21.78 -14.67 5.60
N LYS A 367 22.44 -15.82 5.89
CA LYS A 367 22.18 -16.61 7.10
C LYS A 367 22.65 -15.88 8.37
N ARG A 368 23.83 -15.24 8.32
CA ARG A 368 24.33 -14.44 9.46
C ARG A 368 23.50 -13.17 9.65
N PHE A 369 23.06 -12.57 8.55
CA PHE A 369 22.13 -11.43 8.60
C PHE A 369 20.88 -11.80 9.39
N GLU A 370 20.23 -12.92 9.07
CA GLU A 370 19.02 -13.38 9.78
C GLU A 370 19.28 -13.59 11.28
N GLN A 371 20.41 -14.23 11.63
CA GLN A 371 20.78 -14.54 13.00
C GLN A 371 21.13 -13.31 13.87
N PHE A 372 21.84 -12.35 13.29
CA PHE A 372 22.40 -11.20 14.03
C PHE A 372 21.60 -9.92 13.90
N PHE A 373 20.64 -9.84 12.98
CA PHE A 373 19.78 -8.65 12.88
C PHE A 373 18.98 -8.46 14.17
N PRO A 374 19.08 -7.27 14.84
CA PRO A 374 18.48 -7.07 16.15
C PRO A 374 16.95 -7.14 16.10
N ASN A 375 16.38 -8.02 16.91
CA ASN A 375 14.91 -8.16 17.06
C ASN A 375 14.30 -6.98 17.80
N ASP A 376 15.09 -6.36 18.69
CA ASP A 376 14.71 -5.17 19.44
C ASP A 376 15.79 -4.10 19.17
N PRO A 377 15.44 -3.04 18.43
CA PRO A 377 16.40 -2.06 17.95
C PRO A 377 16.75 -1.02 19.01
N THR A 378 17.16 -1.42 20.21
CA THR A 378 17.76 -0.47 21.14
C THR A 378 18.99 0.21 20.51
N PRO A 379 19.26 1.49 20.81
CA PRO A 379 20.40 2.20 20.24
C PRO A 379 21.74 1.45 20.39
N LEU A 380 21.93 0.75 21.52
CA LEU A 380 23.12 -0.04 21.77
C LEU A 380 23.23 -1.25 20.84
N ARG A 381 22.14 -2.02 20.68
CA ARG A 381 22.11 -3.18 19.79
C ARG A 381 22.25 -2.79 18.32
N LYS A 382 21.62 -1.70 17.90
CA LYS A 382 21.83 -1.10 16.57
C LYS A 382 23.29 -0.71 16.36
N GLY A 383 23.92 -0.06 17.34
CA GLY A 383 25.31 0.33 17.28
C GLY A 383 26.26 -0.87 17.18
N LEU A 384 26.04 -1.92 17.98
CA LEU A 384 26.82 -3.17 17.93
C LEU A 384 26.64 -3.90 16.60
N TYR A 385 25.42 -3.99 16.11
CA TYR A 385 25.14 -4.56 14.81
C TYR A 385 25.81 -3.76 13.69
N TYR A 386 25.76 -2.43 13.75
CA TYR A 386 26.42 -1.57 12.76
C TYR A 386 27.95 -1.72 12.80
N LEU A 387 28.54 -1.85 13.97
CA LEU A 387 29.96 -2.19 14.13
C LEU A 387 30.32 -3.51 13.44
N LEU A 388 29.47 -4.52 13.58
CA LEU A 388 29.65 -5.82 12.95
C LEU A 388 29.58 -5.72 11.41
N VAL A 389 28.63 -4.95 10.88
CA VAL A 389 28.29 -4.91 9.44
C VAL A 389 29.18 -3.95 8.66
N ALA A 390 29.49 -2.80 9.23
CA ALA A 390 30.20 -1.70 8.57
C ALA A 390 31.65 -1.51 9.06
N GLY A 391 32.00 -2.15 10.17
CA GLY A 391 33.29 -1.99 10.83
C GLY A 391 33.42 -0.72 11.67
N PRO A 392 34.49 -0.64 12.51
CA PRO A 392 34.63 0.43 13.51
C PRO A 392 34.75 1.84 12.92
N LYS A 393 35.36 1.99 11.75
CA LYS A 393 35.53 3.31 11.11
C LYS A 393 34.20 3.93 10.66
N ALA A 394 33.28 3.11 10.16
CA ALA A 394 31.96 3.58 9.72
C ALA A 394 31.02 3.82 10.92
N ALA A 395 31.14 3.02 11.98
CA ALA A 395 30.35 3.17 13.18
C ALA A 395 30.62 4.47 13.95
N LEU A 396 31.83 5.00 13.88
CA LEU A 396 32.22 6.28 14.48
C LEU A 396 31.66 7.49 13.71
N GLY A 397 31.33 7.34 12.43
CA GLY A 397 30.71 8.39 11.59
C GLY A 397 29.20 8.57 11.81
N VAL A 398 28.52 7.65 12.47
CA VAL A 398 27.06 7.68 12.77
C VAL A 398 26.70 8.64 13.91
N ARG A 399 27.67 9.30 14.52
CA ARG A 399 27.47 10.29 15.61
C ARG A 399 27.39 11.75 15.13
N LYS A 400 27.08 11.98 13.84
CA LYS A 400 26.76 13.34 13.37
C LYS A 400 25.31 13.47 12.94
#